data_29a482d1dfe409d29fa7fd69181bac4e
#
_entry.id   29a482d1dfe409d29fa7fd69181bac4e
#
_cell.length_a   1.000
_cell.length_b   1.000
_cell.length_c   1.000
_cell.angle_alpha   90.00
_cell.angle_beta   90.00
_cell.angle_gamma   90.00
#
_symmetry.space_group_name_H-M   'P 1'
#
loop_
_entity.id
_entity.type
_entity.pdbx_description
1 polymer ?
#
loop_
_entity_poly.entity_id
_entity_poly.type
_entity_poly.pdbx_seq_one_letter_code
_entity_poly.pdbx_strand_id
1 'polypeptide(L)'
;ASPTVDVYIDGALAIEDFEYRTATPVLELGTSFTVGIAPANGEVIAEFPFELMDGGEYVVVATGLLGNTVTPFDLAATSTTFGASDGSVGLEVYHGSTDAPAVDVLADGAVLVPNLSYGSFSGYVQVPAADYVVGIAPTGGSSIADFVAPLSGLGGGSAVVFASGFLADDPAFGLFAAL
;
A
#
# COMPACT_ATOMS: atom_id res chain seq x y z
N ALA A 1 6.73 3.60 17.00
CA ALA A 1 6.68 4.46 15.81
C ALA A 1 7.67 3.91 14.79
N SER A 2 7.28 3.80 13.54
CA SER A 2 8.23 3.48 12.46
C SER A 2 9.21 4.63 12.30
N PRO A 3 10.52 4.36 12.20
CA PRO A 3 11.49 5.41 11.94
C PRO A 3 11.28 5.99 10.53
N THR A 4 11.64 7.25 10.36
CA THR A 4 11.85 7.87 9.05
C THR A 4 13.03 7.18 8.36
N VAL A 5 12.93 6.95 7.07
CA VAL A 5 13.97 6.26 6.29
C VAL A 5 14.38 7.05 5.06
N ASP A 6 15.60 6.84 4.63
CA ASP A 6 16.10 7.29 3.33
C ASP A 6 16.03 6.13 2.34
N VAL A 7 15.60 6.42 1.11
CA VAL A 7 15.48 5.44 0.03
C VAL A 7 16.53 5.74 -1.03
N TYR A 8 17.31 4.74 -1.36
CA TYR A 8 18.36 4.77 -2.38
C TYR A 8 17.95 3.95 -3.58
N ILE A 9 18.27 4.42 -4.78
CA ILE A 9 18.16 3.66 -6.02
C ILE A 9 19.55 3.49 -6.61
N ASP A 10 19.99 2.24 -6.76
CA ASP A 10 21.34 1.89 -7.23
C ASP A 10 22.48 2.62 -6.46
N GLY A 11 22.28 2.77 -5.15
CA GLY A 11 23.22 3.44 -4.26
C GLY A 11 23.17 4.97 -4.28
N ALA A 12 22.31 5.60 -5.08
CA ALA A 12 22.07 7.03 -5.07
C ALA A 12 20.84 7.37 -4.23
N LEU A 13 20.94 8.39 -3.37
CA LEU A 13 19.82 8.87 -2.57
C LEU A 13 18.70 9.39 -3.50
N ALA A 14 17.53 8.76 -3.43
CA ALA A 14 16.38 9.09 -4.25
C ALA A 14 15.28 9.81 -3.45
N ILE A 15 15.05 9.39 -2.20
CA ILE A 15 14.05 9.98 -1.31
C ILE A 15 14.68 10.12 0.07
N GLU A 16 14.68 11.33 0.58
CA GLU A 16 15.18 11.67 1.92
C GLU A 16 13.99 11.78 2.89
N ASP A 17 14.19 11.33 4.12
CA ASP A 17 13.23 11.48 5.21
C ASP A 17 11.81 10.94 4.87
N PHE A 18 11.73 9.76 4.24
CA PHE A 18 10.45 9.14 3.93
C PHE A 18 9.76 8.65 5.20
N GLU A 19 8.60 9.21 5.47
CA GLU A 19 7.85 8.97 6.70
C GLU A 19 6.88 7.79 6.57
N TYR A 20 6.57 7.20 7.71
CA TYR A 20 5.54 6.16 7.84
C TYR A 20 4.16 6.68 7.41
N ARG A 21 3.43 5.87 6.65
CA ARG A 21 2.09 6.18 6.11
C ARG A 21 2.06 7.32 5.07
N THR A 22 3.17 7.55 4.44
CA THR A 22 3.26 8.47 3.29
C THR A 22 3.48 7.70 1.99
N ALA A 23 3.32 8.38 0.87
CA ALA A 23 3.60 7.85 -0.45
C ALA A 23 4.42 8.88 -1.25
N THR A 24 5.21 8.37 -2.17
CA THR A 24 5.92 9.20 -3.14
C THR A 24 5.00 9.60 -4.29
N PRO A 25 5.28 10.68 -5.02
CA PRO A 25 4.76 10.81 -6.38
C PRO A 25 5.26 9.65 -7.25
N VAL A 26 4.66 9.48 -8.43
CA VAL A 26 5.12 8.48 -9.40
C VAL A 26 6.57 8.77 -9.79
N LEU A 27 7.42 7.76 -9.71
CA LEU A 27 8.83 7.82 -10.10
C LEU A 27 9.02 7.08 -11.41
N GLU A 28 9.75 7.68 -12.35
CA GLU A 28 10.18 7.01 -13.57
C GLU A 28 11.55 6.36 -13.34
N LEU A 29 11.58 5.04 -13.39
CA LEU A 29 12.78 4.23 -13.13
C LEU A 29 13.09 3.32 -14.32
N GLY A 30 14.32 2.84 -14.40
CA GLY A 30 14.69 1.78 -15.32
C GLY A 30 14.02 0.44 -14.99
N THR A 31 14.18 -0.53 -15.85
CA THR A 31 13.57 -1.87 -15.68
C THR A 31 14.31 -2.76 -14.68
N SER A 32 15.58 -2.46 -14.40
CA SER A 32 16.41 -3.22 -13.43
C SER A 32 17.11 -2.22 -12.51
N PHE A 33 16.86 -2.32 -11.21
CA PHE A 33 17.46 -1.46 -10.20
C PHE A 33 17.41 -2.12 -8.81
N THR A 34 18.20 -1.59 -7.87
CA THR A 34 18.19 -2.02 -6.47
C THR A 34 17.71 -0.89 -5.58
N VAL A 35 16.70 -1.17 -4.75
CA VAL A 35 16.22 -0.24 -3.72
C VAL A 35 16.97 -0.51 -2.42
N GLY A 36 17.70 0.49 -1.93
CA GLY A 36 18.34 0.47 -0.62
C GLY A 36 17.52 1.24 0.41
N ILE A 37 17.38 0.72 1.60
CA ILE A 37 16.70 1.38 2.72
C ILE A 37 17.70 1.66 3.82
N ALA A 38 17.75 2.89 4.28
CA ALA A 38 18.58 3.35 5.40
C ALA A 38 17.72 4.06 6.45
N PRO A 39 18.08 4.02 7.74
CA PRO A 39 17.58 5.00 8.71
C PRO A 39 17.97 6.41 8.25
N ALA A 40 17.16 7.41 8.56
CA ALA A 40 17.46 8.80 8.20
C ALA A 40 18.90 9.17 8.61
N ASN A 41 19.68 9.65 7.65
CA ASN A 41 21.12 9.97 7.79
C ASN A 41 22.00 8.78 8.20
N GLY A 42 21.56 7.54 7.97
CA GLY A 42 22.30 6.31 8.29
C GLY A 42 22.86 5.60 7.06
N GLU A 43 23.44 4.43 7.31
CA GLU A 43 23.89 3.54 6.24
C GLU A 43 22.75 2.62 5.78
N VAL A 44 22.80 2.17 4.52
CA VAL A 44 21.83 1.19 3.96
C VAL A 44 21.88 -0.09 4.78
N ILE A 45 20.74 -0.50 5.30
CA ILE A 45 20.57 -1.70 6.15
C ILE A 45 19.83 -2.84 5.44
N ALA A 46 19.16 -2.56 4.34
CA ALA A 46 18.47 -3.55 3.52
C ALA A 46 18.50 -3.14 2.05
N GLU A 47 18.66 -4.13 1.17
CA GLU A 47 18.66 -3.93 -0.28
C GLU A 47 17.70 -4.91 -0.96
N PHE A 48 16.93 -4.41 -1.92
CA PHE A 48 15.92 -5.16 -2.66
C PHE A 48 16.12 -4.96 -4.15
N PRO A 49 16.54 -6.01 -4.91
CA PRO A 49 16.65 -5.93 -6.35
C PRO A 49 15.26 -6.03 -7.00
N PHE A 50 15.02 -5.22 -8.01
CA PHE A 50 13.81 -5.24 -8.82
C PHE A 50 14.15 -5.44 -10.29
N GLU A 51 13.34 -6.29 -10.94
CA GLU A 51 13.29 -6.43 -12.38
C GLU A 51 11.85 -6.24 -12.85
N LEU A 52 11.58 -5.16 -13.56
CA LEU A 52 10.25 -4.74 -13.98
C LEU A 52 10.16 -4.74 -15.50
N MET A 53 8.94 -4.79 -16.02
CA MET A 53 8.73 -4.70 -17.47
C MET A 53 8.74 -3.25 -17.93
N ASP A 54 9.31 -3.01 -19.09
CA ASP A 54 9.32 -1.69 -19.72
C ASP A 54 7.90 -1.19 -20.01
N GLY A 55 7.64 0.06 -19.64
CA GLY A 55 6.32 0.68 -19.76
C GLY A 55 5.27 0.17 -18.75
N GLY A 56 5.65 -0.69 -17.81
CA GLY A 56 4.76 -1.17 -16.73
C GLY A 56 4.58 -0.13 -15.64
N GLU A 57 3.42 -0.16 -14.99
CA GLU A 57 3.09 0.66 -13.82
C GLU A 57 3.04 -0.24 -12.59
N TYR A 58 3.71 0.18 -11.51
CA TYR A 58 3.91 -0.64 -10.31
C TYR A 58 3.70 0.15 -9.04
N VAL A 59 3.20 -0.54 -8.03
CA VAL A 59 3.16 -0.08 -6.64
C VAL A 59 4.17 -0.89 -5.84
N VAL A 60 4.98 -0.22 -5.04
CA VAL A 60 5.90 -0.83 -4.08
C VAL A 60 5.55 -0.34 -2.68
N VAL A 61 5.33 -1.27 -1.77
CA VAL A 61 4.95 -0.98 -0.39
C VAL A 61 6.00 -1.54 0.57
N ALA A 62 6.55 -0.67 1.42
CA ALA A 62 7.38 -1.11 2.54
C ALA A 62 6.49 -1.74 3.62
N THR A 63 6.79 -2.95 4.01
CA THR A 63 5.96 -3.77 4.87
C THR A 63 6.78 -4.55 5.89
N GLY A 64 6.12 -5.19 6.85
CA GLY A 64 6.78 -5.98 7.88
C GLY A 64 7.45 -5.15 8.97
N LEU A 65 8.26 -5.80 9.77
CA LEU A 65 8.90 -5.24 10.96
C LEU A 65 10.39 -5.54 10.97
N LEU A 66 11.21 -4.53 11.22
CA LEU A 66 12.66 -4.72 11.38
C LEU A 66 12.96 -5.64 12.55
N GLY A 67 13.80 -6.65 12.29
CA GLY A 67 14.21 -7.63 13.29
C GLY A 67 13.15 -8.70 13.65
N ASN A 68 11.99 -8.67 13.05
CA ASN A 68 10.97 -9.70 13.23
C ASN A 68 11.23 -10.85 12.24
N THR A 69 11.12 -12.10 12.71
CA THR A 69 11.37 -13.30 11.89
C THR A 69 10.10 -13.89 11.29
N VAL A 70 8.93 -13.51 11.79
CA VAL A 70 7.62 -13.99 11.29
C VAL A 70 7.10 -13.07 10.19
N THR A 71 7.22 -11.77 10.40
CA THR A 71 6.85 -10.71 9.45
C THR A 71 8.05 -9.78 9.24
N PRO A 72 9.12 -10.25 8.59
CA PRO A 72 10.33 -9.45 8.41
C PRO A 72 10.03 -8.22 7.53
N PHE A 73 10.85 -7.19 7.71
CA PHE A 73 10.79 -6.04 6.83
C PHE A 73 11.07 -6.45 5.37
N ASP A 74 10.21 -6.01 4.46
CA ASP A 74 10.28 -6.34 3.04
C ASP A 74 9.69 -5.21 2.19
N LEU A 75 9.93 -5.24 0.88
CA LEU A 75 9.26 -4.41 -0.11
C LEU A 75 8.35 -5.30 -0.98
N ALA A 76 7.05 -5.17 -0.77
CA ALA A 76 6.05 -5.85 -1.60
C ALA A 76 5.74 -5.02 -2.84
N ALA A 77 5.70 -5.65 -4.02
CA ALA A 77 5.43 -4.98 -5.28
C ALA A 77 4.35 -5.71 -6.09
N THR A 78 3.55 -4.94 -6.82
CA THR A 78 2.60 -5.47 -7.79
C THR A 78 2.50 -4.56 -9.01
N SER A 79 2.16 -5.13 -10.17
CA SER A 79 1.74 -4.35 -11.32
C SER A 79 0.32 -3.81 -11.10
N THR A 80 0.08 -2.59 -11.57
CA THR A 80 -1.21 -1.92 -11.45
C THR A 80 -1.48 -1.06 -12.68
N THR A 81 -2.46 -0.19 -12.62
CA THR A 81 -2.74 0.84 -13.62
C THR A 81 -2.99 2.17 -12.93
N PHE A 82 -2.26 3.20 -13.32
CA PHE A 82 -2.47 4.56 -12.84
C PHE A 82 -3.50 5.26 -13.71
N GLY A 83 -4.75 5.23 -13.27
CA GLY A 83 -5.90 5.79 -13.97
C GLY A 83 -7.06 4.79 -14.05
N ALA A 84 -8.17 5.25 -14.60
CA ALA A 84 -9.39 4.47 -14.79
C ALA A 84 -10.19 4.97 -15.99
N SER A 85 -11.25 4.26 -16.32
CA SER A 85 -12.24 4.74 -17.29
C SER A 85 -12.95 6.02 -16.79
N ASP A 86 -13.41 6.86 -17.70
CA ASP A 86 -14.21 8.04 -17.36
C ASP A 86 -15.37 7.69 -16.42
N GLY A 87 -15.49 8.44 -15.32
CA GLY A 87 -16.52 8.22 -14.30
C GLY A 87 -16.23 7.06 -13.34
N SER A 88 -15.06 6.42 -13.43
CA SER A 88 -14.59 5.39 -12.50
C SER A 88 -13.30 5.80 -11.82
N VAL A 89 -12.97 5.15 -10.70
CA VAL A 89 -11.69 5.26 -10.00
C VAL A 89 -11.06 3.89 -9.93
N GLY A 90 -9.78 3.79 -10.31
CA GLY A 90 -8.98 2.59 -10.15
C GLY A 90 -8.50 2.43 -8.71
N LEU A 91 -8.59 1.24 -8.16
CA LEU A 91 -8.14 0.94 -6.81
C LEU A 91 -7.19 -0.25 -6.81
N GLU A 92 -6.11 -0.12 -6.06
CA GLU A 92 -5.25 -1.22 -5.62
C GLU A 92 -5.25 -1.21 -4.11
N VAL A 93 -5.60 -2.33 -3.47
CA VAL A 93 -5.65 -2.43 -2.00
C VAL A 93 -4.56 -3.36 -1.50
N TYR A 94 -3.81 -2.93 -0.49
CA TYR A 94 -2.77 -3.72 0.15
C TYR A 94 -3.06 -3.96 1.63
N HIS A 95 -2.89 -5.19 2.09
CA HIS A 95 -3.06 -5.56 3.49
C HIS A 95 -1.70 -5.58 4.20
N GLY A 96 -1.36 -4.50 4.90
CA GLY A 96 -0.07 -4.32 5.58
C GLY A 96 -0.10 -4.42 7.10
N SER A 97 -1.23 -4.84 7.72
CA SER A 97 -1.34 -5.02 9.18
C SER A 97 -0.89 -6.43 9.56
N THR A 98 0.22 -6.52 10.29
CA THR A 98 0.90 -7.80 10.57
C THR A 98 0.20 -8.70 11.59
N ASP A 99 -0.65 -8.14 12.43
CA ASP A 99 -1.42 -8.85 13.47
C ASP A 99 -2.91 -9.03 13.12
N ALA A 100 -3.33 -8.55 11.94
CA ALA A 100 -4.69 -8.72 11.46
C ALA A 100 -4.84 -10.03 10.66
N PRO A 101 -5.96 -10.75 10.84
CA PRO A 101 -6.28 -11.91 9.99
C PRO A 101 -6.63 -11.46 8.56
N ALA A 102 -6.89 -12.44 7.68
CA ALA A 102 -7.46 -12.14 6.38
C ALA A 102 -8.79 -11.38 6.53
N VAL A 103 -8.98 -10.36 5.70
CA VAL A 103 -10.13 -9.46 5.78
C VAL A 103 -10.90 -9.40 4.48
N ASP A 104 -12.18 -9.09 4.57
CA ASP A 104 -12.99 -8.61 3.46
C ASP A 104 -12.99 -7.08 3.48
N VAL A 105 -12.75 -6.46 2.33
CA VAL A 105 -12.90 -5.01 2.14
C VAL A 105 -14.27 -4.75 1.54
N LEU A 106 -15.07 -3.96 2.25
CA LEU A 106 -16.43 -3.64 1.88
C LEU A 106 -16.50 -2.22 1.29
N ALA A 107 -17.38 -2.02 0.33
CA ALA A 107 -17.80 -0.70 -0.15
C ALA A 107 -19.30 -0.57 0.10
N ASP A 108 -19.70 0.38 0.93
CA ASP A 108 -21.11 0.59 1.36
C ASP A 108 -21.79 -0.72 1.83
N GLY A 109 -21.04 -1.56 2.55
CA GLY A 109 -21.52 -2.85 3.05
C GLY A 109 -21.49 -4.01 2.07
N ALA A 110 -21.17 -3.80 0.79
CA ALA A 110 -20.97 -4.86 -0.19
C ALA A 110 -19.50 -5.28 -0.27
N VAL A 111 -19.22 -6.58 -0.36
CA VAL A 111 -17.84 -7.06 -0.48
C VAL A 111 -17.24 -6.62 -1.81
N LEU A 112 -16.18 -5.81 -1.75
CA LEU A 112 -15.39 -5.36 -2.90
C LEU A 112 -14.17 -6.27 -3.11
N VAL A 113 -13.44 -6.57 -2.05
CA VAL A 113 -12.27 -7.45 -2.07
C VAL A 113 -12.44 -8.50 -0.99
N PRO A 114 -12.67 -9.77 -1.37
CA PRO A 114 -12.82 -10.84 -0.39
C PRO A 114 -11.47 -11.42 0.04
N ASN A 115 -11.38 -11.84 1.28
CA ASN A 115 -10.30 -12.67 1.82
C ASN A 115 -8.88 -12.16 1.54
N LEU A 116 -8.66 -10.86 1.71
CA LEU A 116 -7.35 -10.24 1.52
C LEU A 116 -6.46 -10.55 2.72
N SER A 117 -5.40 -11.32 2.50
CA SER A 117 -4.45 -11.73 3.55
C SER A 117 -3.32 -10.71 3.71
N TYR A 118 -2.70 -10.69 4.90
CA TYR A 118 -1.49 -9.90 5.13
C TYR A 118 -0.44 -10.14 4.03
N GLY A 119 0.20 -9.08 3.58
CA GLY A 119 1.22 -9.12 2.54
C GLY A 119 0.69 -9.25 1.12
N SER A 120 -0.63 -9.23 0.92
CA SER A 120 -1.26 -9.39 -0.39
C SER A 120 -1.85 -8.09 -0.91
N PHE A 121 -1.86 -7.95 -2.24
CA PHE A 121 -2.59 -6.93 -2.99
C PHE A 121 -3.92 -7.49 -3.48
N SER A 122 -4.92 -6.61 -3.62
CA SER A 122 -6.24 -6.99 -4.16
C SER A 122 -6.22 -7.32 -5.65
N GLY A 123 -5.22 -6.80 -6.36
CA GLY A 123 -5.30 -6.58 -7.79
C GLY A 123 -6.08 -5.30 -8.13
N TYR A 124 -5.81 -4.75 -9.30
CA TYR A 124 -6.45 -3.52 -9.77
C TYR A 124 -7.95 -3.76 -10.01
N VAL A 125 -8.79 -2.93 -9.39
CA VAL A 125 -10.24 -2.93 -9.57
C VAL A 125 -10.72 -1.52 -9.88
N GLN A 126 -11.84 -1.38 -10.62
CA GLN A 126 -12.48 -0.10 -10.86
C GLN A 126 -13.83 -0.04 -10.14
N VAL A 127 -14.10 1.10 -9.52
CA VAL A 127 -15.40 1.43 -8.91
C VAL A 127 -15.92 2.74 -9.49
N PRO A 128 -17.24 2.96 -9.55
CA PRO A 128 -17.77 4.27 -9.94
C PRO A 128 -17.18 5.39 -9.09
N ALA A 129 -16.97 6.57 -9.67
CA ALA A 129 -16.48 7.75 -8.94
C ALA A 129 -17.60 8.29 -8.04
N ALA A 130 -17.68 7.79 -6.83
CA ALA A 130 -18.64 8.15 -5.80
C ALA A 130 -17.95 8.11 -4.43
N ASP A 131 -18.56 8.71 -3.42
CA ASP A 131 -18.08 8.59 -2.05
C ASP A 131 -18.56 7.28 -1.46
N TYR A 132 -17.68 6.57 -0.76
CA TYR A 132 -17.95 5.27 -0.16
C TYR A 132 -17.64 5.26 1.34
N VAL A 133 -18.34 4.42 2.07
CA VAL A 133 -17.91 3.93 3.37
C VAL A 133 -17.17 2.60 3.13
N VAL A 134 -15.86 2.63 3.34
CA VAL A 134 -15.02 1.43 3.23
C VAL A 134 -15.01 0.73 4.57
N GLY A 135 -15.57 -0.47 4.62
CA GLY A 135 -15.60 -1.32 5.81
C GLY A 135 -14.50 -2.37 5.75
N ILE A 136 -13.91 -2.66 6.88
CA ILE A 136 -12.99 -3.79 7.06
C ILE A 136 -13.66 -4.81 7.96
N ALA A 137 -13.78 -6.05 7.47
CA ALA A 137 -14.40 -7.15 8.19
C ALA A 137 -13.46 -8.36 8.22
N PRO A 138 -13.44 -9.16 9.27
CA PRO A 138 -12.90 -10.52 9.19
C PRO A 138 -13.62 -11.27 8.08
N THR A 139 -12.91 -12.11 7.33
CA THR A 139 -13.51 -12.84 6.20
C THR A 139 -14.81 -13.54 6.59
N GLY A 140 -15.89 -13.19 5.90
CA GLY A 140 -17.24 -13.69 6.18
C GLY A 140 -17.91 -13.10 7.42
N GLY A 141 -17.30 -12.10 8.07
CA GLY A 141 -17.81 -11.43 9.27
C GLY A 141 -18.48 -10.09 9.00
N SER A 142 -18.81 -9.39 10.08
CA SER A 142 -19.30 -8.01 10.03
C SER A 142 -18.15 -7.01 10.10
N SER A 143 -18.35 -5.81 9.53
CA SER A 143 -17.37 -4.73 9.62
C SER A 143 -16.99 -4.42 11.06
N ILE A 144 -15.69 -4.30 11.30
CA ILE A 144 -15.10 -3.93 12.60
C ILE A 144 -14.52 -2.51 12.59
N ALA A 145 -14.31 -1.94 11.41
CA ALA A 145 -13.82 -0.57 11.22
C ALA A 145 -14.35 -0.02 9.90
N ASP A 146 -14.84 1.22 9.93
CA ASP A 146 -15.37 1.91 8.77
C ASP A 146 -14.59 3.21 8.52
N PHE A 147 -14.29 3.49 7.25
CA PHE A 147 -13.53 4.64 6.80
C PHE A 147 -14.27 5.34 5.65
N VAL A 148 -14.27 6.66 5.63
CA VAL A 148 -14.84 7.43 4.52
C VAL A 148 -13.80 7.55 3.40
N ALA A 149 -14.18 7.17 2.18
CA ALA A 149 -13.39 7.32 0.97
C ALA A 149 -14.08 8.29 -0.01
N PRO A 150 -13.67 9.57 -0.06
CA PRO A 150 -14.28 10.58 -0.92
C PRO A 150 -13.74 10.47 -2.36
N LEU A 151 -14.25 9.52 -3.14
CA LEU A 151 -13.79 9.23 -4.49
C LEU A 151 -14.60 9.94 -5.59
N SER A 152 -15.65 10.67 -5.25
CA SER A 152 -16.55 11.32 -6.24
C SER A 152 -15.86 12.33 -7.15
N GLY A 153 -14.77 12.96 -6.68
CA GLY A 153 -13.98 13.93 -7.44
C GLY A 153 -12.81 13.32 -8.24
N LEU A 154 -12.60 12.00 -8.20
CA LEU A 154 -11.40 11.33 -8.72
C LEU A 154 -11.66 10.54 -10.01
N GLY A 155 -12.75 10.78 -10.70
CA GLY A 155 -13.10 10.08 -11.95
C GLY A 155 -11.98 10.12 -13.00
N GLY A 156 -11.61 8.96 -13.54
CA GLY A 156 -10.48 8.77 -14.45
C GLY A 156 -9.14 8.54 -13.75
N GLY A 157 -9.07 8.77 -12.44
CA GLY A 157 -7.88 8.58 -11.62
C GLY A 157 -7.78 7.22 -10.94
N SER A 158 -6.76 7.06 -10.12
CA SER A 158 -6.54 5.85 -9.33
C SER A 158 -6.05 6.17 -7.91
N ALA A 159 -6.24 5.23 -7.00
CA ALA A 159 -5.75 5.30 -5.65
C ALA A 159 -5.18 3.94 -5.21
N VAL A 160 -4.09 3.99 -4.45
CA VAL A 160 -3.58 2.85 -3.70
C VAL A 160 -4.04 3.00 -2.26
N VAL A 161 -4.80 2.04 -1.77
CA VAL A 161 -5.31 2.00 -0.40
C VAL A 161 -4.54 0.94 0.37
N PHE A 162 -3.99 1.29 1.51
CA PHE A 162 -3.25 0.32 2.32
C PHE A 162 -3.72 0.33 3.77
N ALA A 163 -3.96 -0.88 4.27
CA ALA A 163 -4.17 -1.12 5.68
C ALA A 163 -2.83 -1.15 6.40
N SER A 164 -2.69 -0.42 7.47
CA SER A 164 -1.44 -0.26 8.21
C SER A 164 -1.70 -0.12 9.72
N GLY A 165 -0.71 -0.46 10.53
CA GLY A 165 -0.80 -0.46 11.97
C GLY A 165 -1.20 -1.82 12.53
N PHE A 166 -1.54 -1.83 13.81
CA PHE A 166 -1.85 -3.04 14.57
C PHE A 166 -3.27 -3.01 15.13
N LEU A 167 -3.89 -4.17 15.24
CA LEU A 167 -5.19 -4.29 15.91
C LEU A 167 -5.08 -4.14 17.44
N ALA A 168 -3.98 -4.60 18.02
CA ALA A 168 -3.77 -4.67 19.46
C ALA A 168 -2.69 -3.73 20.00
N ASP A 169 -1.86 -3.14 19.13
CA ASP A 169 -0.69 -2.34 19.51
C ASP A 169 -0.67 -0.97 18.81
N ASP A 170 0.35 -0.16 19.11
CA ASP A 170 0.62 1.11 18.45
C ASP A 170 1.68 0.97 17.33
N PRO A 171 1.54 1.68 16.21
CA PRO A 171 0.44 2.58 15.84
C PRO A 171 -0.86 1.82 15.52
N ALA A 172 -2.00 2.35 15.96
CA ALA A 172 -3.30 1.74 15.75
C ALA A 172 -3.62 1.49 14.28
N PHE A 173 -4.40 0.44 14.01
CA PHE A 173 -4.90 0.08 12.68
C PHE A 173 -5.60 1.26 12.01
N GLY A 174 -5.37 1.45 10.71
CA GLY A 174 -6.03 2.44 9.89
C GLY A 174 -5.87 2.16 8.39
N LEU A 175 -6.72 2.79 7.59
CA LEU A 175 -6.62 2.82 6.14
C LEU A 175 -6.04 4.17 5.70
N PHE A 176 -5.11 4.11 4.76
CA PHE A 176 -4.43 5.24 4.16
C PHE A 176 -4.50 5.11 2.65
N ALA A 177 -4.54 6.23 1.95
CA ALA A 177 -4.61 6.26 0.50
C ALA A 177 -3.54 7.16 -0.09
N ALA A 178 -2.93 6.69 -1.17
CA ALA A 178 -2.14 7.49 -2.10
C ALA A 178 -2.94 7.69 -3.39
N LEU A 179 -3.01 8.93 -3.89
CA LEU A 179 -3.79 9.35 -5.05
C LEU A 179 -2.87 9.72 -6.20
#